data_ccca62a2034659da1d2e0d303b6d3327
#
_entry.id   ccca62a2034659da1d2e0d303b6d3327
#
_cell.length_a   1.000
_cell.length_b   1.000
_cell.length_c   1.000
_cell.angle_alpha   90.00
_cell.angle_beta   90.00
_cell.angle_gamma   90.00
#
_symmetry.space_group_name_H-M   'P 1'
#
loop_
_entity.id
_entity.type
_entity.pdbx_description
1 polymer ?
#
loop_
_entity_poly.entity_id
_entity_poly.type
_entity_poly.pdbx_seq_one_letter_code
_entity_poly.pdbx_strand_id
1 'polypeptide(L)'
;DEYYLLINDARSKAKIDKTFKEGNTVDLIKQLKSNADFLISLNDNQKFVKTKSDEDIIAKHTQSTYKRLQNLDKRIKLKYFDGIDHNLKILNKYINALINEFNRNADINKDSVNNEINNIYKVVASAESWLERNLIINDMVCSHWIAIMEQVKNKQKAVKNGK
;
A
#
# COMPACT_ATOMS: atom_id res chain seq x y z
N ASP A 1 26.12 -8.82 -3.89
CA ASP A 1 26.60 -8.18 -2.63
C ASP A 1 25.93 -6.82 -2.38
N GLU A 2 25.67 -5.98 -3.40
CA GLU A 2 24.91 -4.72 -3.25
C GLU A 2 23.46 -4.93 -2.80
N TYR A 3 22.85 -6.03 -3.20
CA TYR A 3 21.49 -6.39 -2.78
C TYR A 3 21.40 -6.68 -1.28
N TYR A 4 22.43 -7.25 -0.69
CA TYR A 4 22.53 -7.52 0.75
C TYR A 4 22.74 -6.26 1.59
N LEU A 5 23.43 -5.27 1.08
CA LEU A 5 23.61 -3.97 1.73
C LEU A 5 22.29 -3.18 1.78
N LEU A 6 21.49 -3.24 0.72
CA LEU A 6 20.16 -2.62 0.66
C LEU A 6 19.14 -3.30 1.59
N ILE A 7 19.21 -4.63 1.75
CA ILE A 7 18.31 -5.38 2.64
C ILE A 7 18.65 -5.17 4.12
N ASN A 8 19.92 -4.93 4.45
CA ASN A 8 20.34 -4.67 5.84
C ASN A 8 20.15 -3.22 6.28
N ASP A 9 19.84 -2.30 5.38
CA ASP A 9 19.44 -0.96 5.79
C ASP A 9 18.01 -0.98 6.36
N ALA A 10 17.88 -0.61 7.63
CA ALA A 10 16.60 -0.56 8.34
C ALA A 10 15.53 0.28 7.61
N ARG A 11 15.96 1.32 6.84
CA ARG A 11 15.07 2.15 6.02
C ARG A 11 14.53 1.41 4.80
N SER A 12 15.38 0.65 4.11
CA SER A 12 14.99 -0.16 2.95
C SER A 12 14.05 -1.28 3.36
N LYS A 13 14.30 -1.92 4.50
CA LYS A 13 13.42 -2.96 5.07
C LYS A 13 12.05 -2.39 5.42
N ALA A 14 11.99 -1.25 6.09
CA ALA A 14 10.72 -0.58 6.43
C ALA A 14 9.93 -0.18 5.18
N LYS A 15 10.59 0.24 4.10
CA LYS A 15 9.96 0.61 2.83
C LYS A 15 9.39 -0.63 2.11
N ILE A 16 10.13 -1.74 2.09
CA ILE A 16 9.68 -3.02 1.51
C ILE A 16 8.48 -3.56 2.31
N ASP A 17 8.55 -3.60 3.64
CA ASP A 17 7.47 -4.06 4.51
C ASP A 17 6.20 -3.22 4.33
N LYS A 18 6.35 -1.91 4.12
CA LYS A 18 5.24 -0.99 3.87
C LYS A 18 4.58 -1.26 2.52
N THR A 19 5.36 -1.39 1.44
CA THR A 19 4.86 -1.71 0.10
C THR A 19 4.13 -3.05 0.08
N PHE A 20 4.65 -4.04 0.82
CA PHE A 20 4.03 -5.35 0.96
C PHE A 20 2.69 -5.28 1.71
N LYS A 21 2.59 -4.48 2.78
CA LYS A 21 1.34 -4.25 3.52
C LYS A 21 0.29 -3.52 2.66
N GLU A 22 0.71 -2.54 1.87
CA GLU A 22 -0.17 -1.81 0.96
C GLU A 22 -0.75 -2.72 -0.12
N GLY A 23 0.06 -3.57 -0.75
CA GLY A 23 -0.38 -4.58 -1.71
C GLY A 23 -1.40 -5.55 -1.10
N ASN A 24 -1.12 -6.06 0.08
CA ASN A 24 -2.02 -6.97 0.80
C ASN A 24 -3.36 -6.28 1.15
N THR A 25 -3.36 -4.98 1.49
CA THR A 25 -4.58 -4.23 1.78
C THR A 25 -5.45 -4.05 0.53
N VAL A 26 -4.85 -3.75 -0.62
CA VAL A 26 -5.56 -3.64 -1.90
C VAL A 26 -6.20 -4.97 -2.28
N ASP A 27 -5.47 -6.06 -2.16
CA ASP A 27 -5.98 -7.40 -2.47
C ASP A 27 -7.09 -7.84 -1.50
N LEU A 28 -6.96 -7.50 -0.23
CA LEU A 28 -8.02 -7.72 0.76
C LEU A 28 -9.29 -6.96 0.36
N ILE A 29 -9.19 -5.67 0.03
CA ILE A 29 -10.34 -4.86 -0.40
C ILE A 29 -11.02 -5.47 -1.63
N LYS A 30 -10.25 -5.91 -2.63
CA LYS A 30 -10.78 -6.58 -3.84
C LYS A 30 -11.56 -7.85 -3.48
N GLN A 31 -10.99 -8.71 -2.63
CA GLN A 31 -11.65 -9.94 -2.21
C GLN A 31 -12.91 -9.68 -1.40
N LEU A 32 -12.91 -8.68 -0.52
CA LEU A 32 -14.08 -8.28 0.26
C LEU A 32 -15.20 -7.77 -0.65
N LYS A 33 -14.89 -6.93 -1.64
CA LYS A 33 -15.86 -6.43 -2.62
C LYS A 33 -16.46 -7.57 -3.44
N SER A 34 -15.64 -8.46 -3.98
CA SER A 34 -16.13 -9.62 -4.75
C SER A 34 -17.08 -10.52 -3.93
N ASN A 35 -16.78 -10.73 -2.64
CA ASN A 35 -17.70 -11.49 -1.78
C ASN A 35 -18.97 -10.71 -1.42
N ALA A 36 -18.92 -9.38 -1.31
CA ALA A 36 -20.09 -8.53 -1.12
C ALA A 36 -21.01 -8.58 -2.35
N ASP A 37 -20.46 -8.50 -3.55
CA ASP A 37 -21.21 -8.61 -4.80
C ASP A 37 -21.89 -9.98 -4.92
N PHE A 38 -21.20 -11.05 -4.50
CA PHE A 38 -21.80 -12.38 -4.46
C PHE A 38 -22.96 -12.47 -3.45
N LEU A 39 -22.84 -11.85 -2.27
CA LEU A 39 -23.93 -11.78 -1.29
C LEU A 39 -25.13 -10.99 -1.83
N ILE A 40 -24.90 -9.90 -2.58
CA ILE A 40 -25.97 -9.13 -3.25
C ILE A 40 -26.70 -10.05 -4.23
N SER A 41 -25.96 -10.77 -5.05
CA SER A 41 -26.55 -11.72 -6.00
C SER A 41 -27.40 -12.82 -5.31
N LEU A 42 -26.91 -13.36 -4.18
CA LEU A 42 -27.67 -14.32 -3.38
C LEU A 42 -28.97 -13.70 -2.81
N ASN A 43 -28.89 -12.47 -2.30
CA ASN A 43 -30.02 -11.75 -1.77
C ASN A 43 -31.10 -11.47 -2.85
N ASP A 44 -30.68 -11.08 -4.03
CA ASP A 44 -31.58 -10.87 -5.16
C ASP A 44 -32.22 -12.18 -5.62
N ASN A 45 -31.49 -13.27 -5.63
CA ASN A 45 -32.01 -14.59 -5.98
C ASN A 45 -33.02 -15.14 -4.96
N GLN A 46 -32.98 -14.70 -3.70
CA GLN A 46 -34.00 -15.06 -2.71
C GLN A 46 -35.43 -14.71 -3.15
N LYS A 47 -35.60 -13.67 -3.94
CA LYS A 47 -36.89 -13.23 -4.47
C LYS A 47 -37.51 -14.23 -5.46
N PHE A 48 -36.71 -15.11 -6.04
CA PHE A 48 -37.11 -16.09 -7.06
C PHE A 48 -37.18 -17.51 -6.52
N VAL A 49 -36.94 -17.73 -5.22
CA VAL A 49 -36.98 -19.02 -4.57
C VAL A 49 -38.41 -19.57 -4.60
N LYS A 50 -38.56 -20.76 -5.13
CA LYS A 50 -39.88 -21.47 -5.24
C LYS A 50 -39.93 -22.76 -4.45
N THR A 51 -38.78 -23.31 -4.11
CA THR A 51 -38.74 -24.62 -3.43
C THR A 51 -37.86 -24.53 -2.17
N LYS A 52 -38.12 -25.42 -1.22
CA LYS A 52 -37.30 -25.56 -0.03
C LYS A 52 -35.83 -25.91 -0.36
N SER A 53 -35.61 -26.65 -1.43
CA SER A 53 -34.27 -26.98 -1.91
C SER A 53 -33.50 -25.73 -2.35
N ASP A 54 -34.15 -24.75 -2.99
CA ASP A 54 -33.53 -23.51 -3.39
C ASP A 54 -33.16 -22.65 -2.17
N GLU A 55 -34.04 -22.63 -1.14
CA GLU A 55 -33.76 -21.96 0.13
C GLU A 55 -32.50 -22.52 0.80
N ASP A 56 -32.42 -23.87 0.88
CA ASP A 56 -31.28 -24.55 1.49
C ASP A 56 -29.97 -24.29 0.75
N ILE A 57 -30.01 -24.19 -0.59
CA ILE A 57 -28.85 -23.86 -1.42
C ILE A 57 -28.37 -22.43 -1.11
N ILE A 58 -29.27 -21.45 -1.12
CA ILE A 58 -28.94 -20.04 -0.83
C ILE A 58 -28.39 -19.92 0.59
N ALA A 59 -29.04 -20.56 1.57
CA ALA A 59 -28.58 -20.57 2.97
C ALA A 59 -27.17 -21.13 3.10
N LYS A 60 -26.87 -22.25 2.43
CA LYS A 60 -25.53 -22.86 2.43
C LYS A 60 -24.46 -21.95 1.82
N HIS A 61 -24.76 -21.33 0.68
CA HIS A 61 -23.84 -20.39 0.03
C HIS A 61 -23.61 -19.15 0.87
N THR A 62 -24.65 -18.58 1.46
CA THR A 62 -24.56 -17.42 2.37
C THR A 62 -23.65 -17.74 3.56
N GLN A 63 -23.88 -18.88 4.22
CA GLN A 63 -23.07 -19.29 5.36
C GLN A 63 -21.60 -19.54 4.99
N SER A 64 -21.37 -20.17 3.83
CA SER A 64 -20.01 -20.38 3.32
C SER A 64 -19.29 -19.06 3.04
N THR A 65 -20.00 -18.08 2.45
CA THR A 65 -19.45 -16.77 2.16
C THR A 65 -19.12 -15.98 3.44
N TYR A 66 -19.98 -16.05 4.46
CA TYR A 66 -19.67 -15.44 5.76
C TYR A 66 -18.43 -16.04 6.41
N LYS A 67 -18.28 -17.36 6.40
CA LYS A 67 -17.06 -18.03 6.89
C LYS A 67 -15.82 -17.57 6.11
N ARG A 68 -15.92 -17.45 4.78
CA ARG A 68 -14.82 -16.97 3.95
C ARG A 68 -14.42 -15.54 4.30
N LEU A 69 -15.39 -14.64 4.45
CA LEU A 69 -15.15 -13.25 4.85
C LEU A 69 -14.49 -13.15 6.23
N GLN A 70 -14.94 -13.91 7.21
CA GLN A 70 -14.35 -13.96 8.54
C GLN A 70 -12.93 -14.56 8.55
N ASN A 71 -12.62 -15.45 7.61
CA ASN A 71 -11.28 -15.99 7.44
C ASN A 71 -10.33 -14.99 6.76
N LEU A 72 -10.84 -14.13 5.86
CA LEU A 72 -10.06 -13.06 5.25
C LEU A 72 -9.64 -12.03 6.30
N ASP A 73 -10.54 -11.66 7.18
CA ASP A 73 -10.21 -10.77 8.29
C ASP A 73 -11.09 -11.09 9.52
N LYS A 74 -10.47 -11.48 10.63
CA LYS A 74 -11.14 -11.85 11.89
C LYS A 74 -11.89 -10.69 12.56
N ARG A 75 -11.65 -9.45 12.13
CA ARG A 75 -12.38 -8.27 12.59
C ARG A 75 -13.79 -8.19 12.01
N ILE A 76 -14.05 -8.91 10.91
CA ILE A 76 -15.38 -8.99 10.29
C ILE A 76 -16.26 -9.93 11.11
N LYS A 77 -17.30 -9.39 11.71
CA LYS A 77 -18.25 -10.14 12.53
C LYS A 77 -19.62 -10.13 11.86
N LEU A 78 -19.88 -11.14 11.02
CA LEU A 78 -21.18 -11.33 10.37
C LEU A 78 -21.93 -12.43 11.10
N LYS A 79 -23.23 -12.23 11.31
CA LYS A 79 -24.10 -13.22 11.96
C LYS A 79 -25.15 -13.70 10.98
N TYR A 80 -25.26 -15.01 10.87
CA TYR A 80 -26.22 -15.63 9.94
C TYR A 80 -27.67 -15.17 10.17
N PHE A 81 -28.06 -15.00 11.44
CA PHE A 81 -29.44 -14.66 11.81
C PHE A 81 -29.80 -13.18 11.57
N ASP A 82 -28.83 -12.30 11.32
CA ASP A 82 -29.08 -10.88 11.10
C ASP A 82 -29.53 -10.56 9.66
N GLY A 83 -29.61 -11.60 8.81
CA GLY A 83 -29.98 -11.44 7.39
C GLY A 83 -28.85 -10.87 6.51
N ILE A 84 -28.99 -11.04 5.20
CA ILE A 84 -27.97 -10.64 4.22
C ILE A 84 -27.85 -9.12 4.17
N ASP A 85 -28.95 -8.38 4.14
CA ASP A 85 -28.96 -6.92 4.04
C ASP A 85 -28.25 -6.23 5.20
N HIS A 86 -28.49 -6.71 6.43
CA HIS A 86 -27.81 -6.18 7.62
C HIS A 86 -26.32 -6.45 7.56
N ASN A 87 -25.93 -7.67 7.20
CA ASN A 87 -24.53 -8.06 7.10
C ASN A 87 -23.80 -7.32 5.97
N LEU A 88 -24.47 -7.04 4.84
CA LEU A 88 -23.93 -6.20 3.77
C LEU A 88 -23.65 -4.77 4.23
N LYS A 89 -24.52 -4.17 5.05
CA LYS A 89 -24.28 -2.84 5.64
C LYS A 89 -23.03 -2.83 6.53
N ILE A 90 -22.84 -3.88 7.34
CA ILE A 90 -21.64 -4.02 8.19
C ILE A 90 -20.40 -4.17 7.31
N LEU A 91 -20.45 -5.05 6.30
CA LEU A 91 -19.34 -5.31 5.41
C LEU A 91 -18.94 -4.06 4.61
N ASN A 92 -19.90 -3.33 4.06
CA ASN A 92 -19.65 -2.09 3.32
C ASN A 92 -19.04 -1.00 4.22
N LYS A 93 -19.51 -0.87 5.47
CA LYS A 93 -18.85 0.02 6.45
C LYS A 93 -17.38 -0.36 6.67
N TYR A 94 -17.11 -1.64 6.80
CA TYR A 94 -15.76 -2.15 6.99
C TYR A 94 -14.87 -1.88 5.78
N ILE A 95 -15.35 -2.18 4.56
CA ILE A 95 -14.63 -1.91 3.30
C ILE A 95 -14.32 -0.41 3.18
N ASN A 96 -15.29 0.46 3.43
CA ASN A 96 -15.08 1.90 3.36
C ASN A 96 -14.07 2.40 4.40
N ALA A 97 -14.05 1.84 5.61
CA ALA A 97 -13.04 2.17 6.62
C ALA A 97 -11.63 1.77 6.16
N LEU A 98 -11.46 0.58 5.56
CA LEU A 98 -10.19 0.15 4.99
C LEU A 98 -9.73 1.04 3.83
N ILE A 99 -10.64 1.43 2.93
CA ILE A 99 -10.33 2.34 1.83
C ILE A 99 -9.87 3.70 2.35
N ASN A 100 -10.56 4.24 3.35
CA ASN A 100 -10.19 5.52 3.96
C ASN A 100 -8.83 5.46 4.67
N GLU A 101 -8.55 4.37 5.38
CA GLU A 101 -7.26 4.12 6.00
C GLU A 101 -6.15 4.02 4.95
N PHE A 102 -6.39 3.28 3.87
CA PHE A 102 -5.46 3.14 2.75
C PHE A 102 -5.16 4.49 2.09
N ASN A 103 -6.19 5.30 1.81
CA ASN A 103 -6.04 6.62 1.19
C ASN A 103 -5.28 7.59 2.09
N ARG A 104 -5.57 7.63 3.40
CA ARG A 104 -4.80 8.46 4.36
C ARG A 104 -3.33 8.09 4.36
N ASN A 105 -3.02 6.79 4.35
CA ASN A 105 -1.64 6.33 4.30
C ASN A 105 -0.96 6.67 2.97
N ALA A 106 -1.69 6.63 1.84
CA ALA A 106 -1.20 7.02 0.53
C ALA A 106 -0.92 8.53 0.44
N ASP A 107 -1.76 9.38 1.03
CA ASP A 107 -1.55 10.84 1.06
C ASP A 107 -0.35 11.23 1.91
N ILE A 108 -0.20 10.63 3.09
CA ILE A 108 1.01 10.80 3.93
C ILE A 108 2.28 10.39 3.14
N ASN A 109 2.18 9.36 2.29
CA ASN A 109 3.30 8.91 1.46
C ASN A 109 3.63 9.89 0.34
N LYS A 110 2.64 10.51 -0.30
CA LYS A 110 2.88 11.54 -1.32
C LYS A 110 3.64 12.71 -0.74
N ASP A 111 3.27 13.17 0.45
CA ASP A 111 3.96 14.28 1.12
C ASP A 111 5.40 13.88 1.51
N SER A 112 5.62 12.65 1.98
CA SER A 112 6.97 12.17 2.29
C SER A 112 7.83 12.02 1.04
N VAL A 113 7.28 11.49 -0.05
CA VAL A 113 7.97 11.36 -1.35
C VAL A 113 8.31 12.74 -1.92
N ASN A 114 7.38 13.70 -1.87
CA ASN A 114 7.63 15.07 -2.31
C ASN A 114 8.73 15.74 -1.47
N ASN A 115 8.75 15.51 -0.16
CA ASN A 115 9.82 16.00 0.71
C ASN A 115 11.17 15.33 0.41
N GLU A 116 11.19 14.03 0.12
CA GLU A 116 12.41 13.32 -0.30
C GLU A 116 12.93 13.84 -1.65
N ILE A 117 12.05 14.05 -2.64
CA ILE A 117 12.40 14.63 -3.94
C ILE A 117 12.97 16.04 -3.75
N ASN A 118 12.31 16.89 -2.96
CA ASN A 118 12.81 18.24 -2.66
C ASN A 118 14.17 18.20 -1.96
N ASN A 119 14.41 17.22 -1.09
CA ASN A 119 15.72 17.04 -0.47
C ASN A 119 16.79 16.61 -1.47
N ILE A 120 16.46 15.72 -2.42
CA ILE A 120 17.37 15.32 -3.50
C ILE A 120 17.75 16.54 -4.34
N TYR A 121 16.79 17.36 -4.77
CA TYR A 121 17.07 18.60 -5.54
C TYR A 121 17.97 19.58 -4.77
N LYS A 122 17.76 19.72 -3.46
CA LYS A 122 18.65 20.56 -2.61
C LYS A 122 20.08 20.01 -2.54
N VAL A 123 20.22 18.68 -2.42
CA VAL A 123 21.54 18.04 -2.41
C VAL A 123 22.24 18.20 -3.75
N VAL A 124 21.50 18.05 -4.86
CA VAL A 124 22.02 18.25 -6.21
C VAL A 124 22.47 19.70 -6.41
N ALA A 125 21.63 20.68 -6.10
CA ALA A 125 21.98 22.09 -6.20
C ALA A 125 23.21 22.46 -5.35
N SER A 126 23.35 21.86 -4.17
CA SER A 126 24.55 22.01 -3.35
C SER A 126 25.79 21.39 -4.02
N ALA A 127 25.66 20.20 -4.62
CA ALA A 127 26.76 19.57 -5.34
C ALA A 127 27.17 20.36 -6.59
N GLU A 128 26.21 20.90 -7.35
CA GLU A 128 26.45 21.79 -8.51
C GLU A 128 27.22 23.04 -8.10
N SER A 129 26.80 23.68 -7.00
CA SER A 129 27.49 24.85 -6.45
C SER A 129 28.93 24.54 -6.05
N TRP A 130 29.21 23.39 -5.42
CA TRP A 130 30.58 23.01 -5.06
C TRP A 130 31.43 22.61 -6.26
N LEU A 131 30.83 22.03 -7.28
CA LEU A 131 31.55 21.56 -8.48
C LEU A 131 31.61 22.60 -9.59
N GLU A 132 30.89 23.73 -9.45
CA GLU A 132 30.77 24.79 -10.44
C GLU A 132 30.34 24.31 -11.82
N ARG A 133 29.44 23.29 -11.83
CA ARG A 133 28.89 22.73 -13.05
C ARG A 133 27.48 22.17 -12.83
N ASN A 134 26.65 22.18 -13.87
CA ASN A 134 25.33 21.56 -13.86
C ASN A 134 25.43 20.05 -13.92
N LEU A 135 24.55 19.37 -13.19
CA LEU A 135 24.45 17.91 -13.14
C LEU A 135 23.16 17.46 -13.84
N ILE A 136 23.28 16.52 -14.78
CA ILE A 136 22.13 15.93 -15.46
C ILE A 136 21.69 14.71 -14.65
N ILE A 137 20.58 14.85 -13.91
CA ILE A 137 20.13 13.83 -12.93
C ILE A 137 19.44 12.66 -13.62
N ASN A 138 18.70 12.91 -14.72
CA ASN A 138 17.81 11.91 -15.32
C ASN A 138 18.52 10.67 -15.85
N ASP A 139 19.81 10.78 -16.18
CA ASP A 139 20.60 9.66 -16.73
C ASP A 139 21.71 9.21 -15.76
N MET A 140 21.64 9.65 -14.51
CA MET A 140 22.69 9.43 -13.53
C MET A 140 22.50 8.08 -12.83
N VAL A 141 23.39 7.11 -13.08
CA VAL A 141 23.46 5.87 -12.31
C VAL A 141 24.08 6.09 -10.93
N CYS A 142 23.69 5.26 -9.94
CA CYS A 142 24.14 5.39 -8.55
C CYS A 142 25.66 5.50 -8.39
N SER A 143 26.45 4.79 -9.20
CA SER A 143 27.91 4.86 -9.18
C SER A 143 28.45 6.25 -9.56
N HIS A 144 27.83 6.92 -10.54
CA HIS A 144 28.17 8.31 -10.90
C HIS A 144 27.85 9.28 -9.75
N TRP A 145 26.72 9.09 -9.08
CA TRP A 145 26.35 9.92 -7.94
C TRP A 145 27.34 9.78 -6.77
N ILE A 146 27.75 8.56 -6.45
CA ILE A 146 28.79 8.31 -5.43
C ILE A 146 30.09 9.06 -5.77
N ALA A 147 30.55 8.93 -7.00
CA ALA A 147 31.77 9.63 -7.45
C ALA A 147 31.66 11.16 -7.37
N ILE A 148 30.50 11.72 -7.69
CA ILE A 148 30.21 13.16 -7.56
C ILE A 148 30.27 13.58 -6.09
N MET A 149 29.64 12.84 -5.19
CA MET A 149 29.64 13.15 -3.76
C MET A 149 31.03 13.03 -3.12
N GLU A 150 31.89 12.13 -3.61
CA GLU A 150 33.28 12.07 -3.22
C GLU A 150 34.08 13.30 -3.67
N GLN A 151 33.87 13.76 -4.91
CA GLN A 151 34.49 15.02 -5.40
C GLN A 151 34.07 16.22 -4.55
N VAL A 152 32.78 16.35 -4.21
CA VAL A 152 32.28 17.41 -3.32
C VAL A 152 32.96 17.33 -1.96
N LYS A 153 33.03 16.17 -1.33
CA LYS A 153 33.72 15.97 -0.03
C LYS A 153 35.19 16.36 -0.08
N ASN A 154 35.88 16.01 -1.17
CA ASN A 154 37.30 16.35 -1.34
C ASN A 154 37.50 17.87 -1.50
N LYS A 155 36.65 18.55 -2.27
CA LYS A 155 36.69 20.02 -2.37
C LYS A 155 36.39 20.68 -1.01
N GLN A 156 35.39 20.20 -0.28
CA GLN A 156 35.08 20.71 1.07
C GLN A 156 36.24 20.53 2.05
N LYS A 157 36.94 19.41 1.99
CA LYS A 157 38.15 19.18 2.81
C LYS A 157 39.31 20.11 2.43
N ALA A 158 39.54 20.31 1.12
CA ALA A 158 40.58 21.19 0.64
C ALA A 158 40.36 22.66 1.11
N VAL A 159 39.12 23.13 1.07
CA VAL A 159 38.76 24.47 1.56
C VAL A 159 38.94 24.58 3.08
N LYS A 160 38.60 23.53 3.86
CA LYS A 160 38.81 23.53 5.31
C LYS A 160 40.28 23.47 5.73
N ASN A 161 41.10 22.80 4.94
CA ASN A 161 42.53 22.63 5.25
C ASN A 161 43.40 23.78 4.70
N GLY A 162 42.84 24.61 3.83
CA GLY A 162 43.51 25.80 3.29
C GLY A 162 43.29 27.10 4.06
N LYS A 163 42.62 26.99 5.21
CA LYS A 163 42.50 28.03 6.23
C LYS A 163 43.36 27.67 7.44
#